data_0b053314c2239b97e1fc441008ea1fe8
#
_entry.id   0b053314c2239b97e1fc441008ea1fe8
#
_cell.length_a   1.000
_cell.length_b   1.000
_cell.length_c   1.000
_cell.angle_alpha   90.00
_cell.angle_beta   90.00
_cell.angle_gamma   90.00
#
_symmetry.space_group_name_H-M   'P 1'
#
loop_
_entity.id
_entity.type
_entity.pdbx_description
1 polymer ?
#
loop_
_entity_poly.entity_id
_entity_poly.type
_entity_poly.pdbx_seq_one_letter_code
_entity_poly.pdbx_strand_id
1 'polypeptide(L)'
;HKSKVESRDSGTTAVSLLVKDGTLYCSNVGDSRCVLGRRENNTIKAIALSKDQTLYRQDERQRIEASGGRVLSIGQIEGSVPMDHVWKCDLGDEIDSDGDPPRLWRKDAFEPGTAFSRSLGDFTAQELGCSSEPEVQKHVIDENDFCCVLATDGVWEFLTSQEVIDIVVSCKTPKEACYKIVAESYKRWYEREERIDDIACCVLYFDGASSSDAVAAPPPLRDAAPPPRL
;
A
#
# COMPACT_ATOMS: atom_id res chain seq x y z
N HIS A 1 -29.57 5.90 -9.23
CA HIS A 1 -29.72 4.49 -8.88
C HIS A 1 -29.29 4.32 -7.43
N LYS A 2 -30.22 4.04 -6.52
CA LYS A 2 -29.86 3.63 -5.16
C LYS A 2 -29.27 2.22 -5.26
N SER A 3 -27.99 2.08 -4.96
CA SER A 3 -27.36 0.78 -4.79
C SER A 3 -28.09 0.00 -3.68
N LYS A 4 -28.18 -1.34 -3.85
CA LYS A 4 -28.65 -2.23 -2.77
C LYS A 4 -27.51 -2.65 -1.86
N VAL A 5 -26.27 -2.20 -2.15
CA VAL A 5 -25.10 -2.48 -1.33
C VAL A 5 -25.13 -1.57 -0.12
N GLU A 6 -25.11 -2.17 1.07
CA GLU A 6 -24.89 -1.43 2.31
C GLU A 6 -23.43 -0.98 2.35
N SER A 7 -23.23 0.31 2.38
CA SER A 7 -21.89 0.91 2.33
C SER A 7 -21.70 2.00 3.39
N ARG A 8 -22.51 1.95 4.45
CA ARG A 8 -22.38 2.87 5.56
C ARG A 8 -21.09 2.62 6.34
N ASP A 9 -20.88 1.37 6.71
CA ASP A 9 -19.75 0.89 7.51
C ASP A 9 -18.93 -0.18 6.76
N SER A 10 -19.03 -0.17 5.44
CA SER A 10 -18.30 -1.04 4.53
C SER A 10 -17.78 -0.23 3.35
N GLY A 11 -16.55 -0.50 2.98
CA GLY A 11 -15.90 0.15 1.84
C GLY A 11 -14.77 -0.69 1.28
N THR A 12 -14.03 -0.08 0.37
CA THR A 12 -12.85 -0.69 -0.24
C THR A 12 -11.87 0.37 -0.68
N THR A 13 -10.59 0.07 -0.62
CA THR A 13 -9.57 0.79 -1.36
C THR A 13 -9.63 0.45 -2.85
N ALA A 14 -9.01 1.24 -3.69
CA ALA A 14 -8.89 0.95 -5.11
C ALA A 14 -7.62 1.55 -5.69
N VAL A 15 -6.73 0.69 -6.19
CA VAL A 15 -5.59 1.10 -7.00
C VAL A 15 -5.76 0.56 -8.42
N SER A 16 -5.56 1.41 -9.42
CA SER A 16 -5.68 1.01 -10.82
C SER A 16 -4.58 1.60 -11.68
N LEU A 17 -4.19 0.86 -12.72
CA LEU A 17 -3.20 1.27 -13.69
C LEU A 17 -3.79 1.13 -15.10
N LEU A 18 -3.94 2.27 -15.80
CA LEU A 18 -4.30 2.31 -17.20
C LEU A 18 -3.05 2.57 -18.03
N VAL A 19 -2.81 1.70 -19.00
CA VAL A 19 -1.75 1.89 -20.01
C VAL A 19 -2.41 2.39 -21.29
N LYS A 20 -2.06 3.59 -21.73
CA LYS A 20 -2.62 4.20 -22.96
C LYS A 20 -1.57 5.06 -23.64
N ASP A 21 -1.36 4.83 -24.93
CA ASP A 21 -0.49 5.64 -25.82
C ASP A 21 0.92 5.85 -25.20
N GLY A 22 1.53 4.77 -24.68
CA GLY A 22 2.86 4.82 -24.07
C GLY A 22 2.91 5.54 -22.72
N THR A 23 1.77 5.77 -22.08
CA THR A 23 1.67 6.45 -20.79
C THR A 23 0.94 5.58 -19.78
N LEU A 24 1.46 5.53 -18.56
CA LEU A 24 0.81 4.96 -17.37
C LEU A 24 -0.03 6.05 -16.70
N TYR A 25 -1.25 5.71 -16.37
CA TYR A 25 -2.12 6.51 -15.51
C TYR A 25 -2.45 5.67 -14.29
N CYS A 26 -1.84 5.98 -13.16
CA CYS A 26 -2.10 5.33 -11.89
C CYS A 26 -3.12 6.15 -11.10
N SER A 27 -4.21 5.51 -10.68
CA SER A 27 -5.25 6.10 -9.84
C SER A 27 -5.31 5.33 -8.53
N ASN A 28 -5.31 6.04 -7.40
CA ASN A 28 -5.35 5.43 -6.07
C ASN A 28 -6.38 6.09 -5.15
N VAL A 29 -7.13 5.26 -4.44
CA VAL A 29 -8.02 5.60 -3.32
C VAL A 29 -7.72 4.62 -2.20
N GLY A 30 -7.12 5.11 -1.11
CA GLY A 30 -6.74 4.32 0.06
C GLY A 30 -5.25 4.02 0.15
N ASP A 31 -4.91 2.97 0.86
CA ASP A 31 -3.56 2.55 1.26
C ASP A 31 -3.01 1.35 0.48
N SER A 32 -3.74 0.89 -0.53
CA SER A 32 -3.15 0.07 -1.60
C SER A 32 -2.16 0.91 -2.40
N ARG A 33 -1.13 0.28 -2.98
CA ARG A 33 -0.03 1.01 -3.63
C ARG A 33 0.33 0.44 -4.99
N CYS A 34 0.78 1.33 -5.88
CA CYS A 34 1.38 0.99 -7.17
C CYS A 34 2.82 1.48 -7.23
N VAL A 35 3.73 0.59 -7.58
CA VAL A 35 5.17 0.85 -7.66
C VAL A 35 5.70 0.47 -9.04
N LEU A 36 6.54 1.33 -9.61
CA LEU A 36 7.30 1.11 -10.84
C LEU A 36 8.72 0.65 -10.48
N GLY A 37 9.16 -0.45 -11.07
CA GLY A 37 10.57 -0.84 -11.09
C GLY A 37 11.26 -0.19 -12.30
N ARG A 38 12.26 0.65 -12.07
CA ARG A 38 12.97 1.41 -13.10
C ARG A 38 14.47 1.19 -13.04
N ARG A 39 15.10 1.04 -14.19
CA ARG A 39 16.57 0.88 -14.30
C ARG A 39 17.27 2.21 -14.05
N GLU A 40 18.16 2.21 -13.06
CA GLU A 40 19.05 3.31 -12.75
C GLU A 40 20.46 2.77 -12.46
N ASN A 41 21.46 3.21 -13.21
CA ASN A 41 22.89 2.87 -12.97
C ASN A 41 23.13 1.37 -12.69
N ASN A 42 22.65 0.47 -13.52
CA ASN A 42 22.76 -0.99 -13.38
C ASN A 42 21.97 -1.61 -12.19
N THR A 43 21.06 -0.90 -11.58
CA THR A 43 20.14 -1.43 -10.57
C THR A 43 18.70 -1.16 -11.00
N ILE A 44 17.75 -1.89 -10.42
CA ILE A 44 16.32 -1.56 -10.56
C ILE A 44 15.89 -0.88 -9.28
N LYS A 45 15.38 0.33 -9.41
CA LYS A 45 14.86 1.13 -8.29
C LYS A 45 13.35 1.12 -8.26
N ALA A 46 12.80 1.11 -7.06
CA ALA A 46 11.38 1.29 -6.82
C ALA A 46 11.02 2.77 -6.91
N ILE A 47 10.06 3.10 -7.76
CA ILE A 47 9.51 4.45 -7.93
C ILE A 47 8.01 4.41 -7.62
N ALA A 48 7.56 5.16 -6.64
CA ALA A 48 6.15 5.21 -6.27
C ALA A 48 5.31 5.85 -7.39
N LEU A 49 4.32 5.12 -7.91
CA LEU A 49 3.29 5.65 -8.82
C LEU A 49 2.00 6.03 -8.07
N SER A 50 1.88 5.73 -6.82
CA SER A 50 0.85 6.23 -5.92
C SER A 50 1.46 6.53 -4.55
N LYS A 51 0.74 7.30 -3.75
CA LYS A 51 1.08 7.56 -2.36
C LYS A 51 -0.07 7.07 -1.50
N ASP A 52 0.25 6.29 -0.49
CA ASP A 52 -0.76 5.76 0.42
C ASP A 52 -1.51 6.90 1.10
N GLN A 53 -2.82 6.76 1.16
CA GLN A 53 -3.70 7.77 1.74
C GLN A 53 -4.08 7.32 3.15
N THR A 54 -3.07 7.35 4.02
CA THR A 54 -3.18 7.06 5.44
C THR A 54 -3.18 8.36 6.26
N LEU A 55 -3.48 8.23 7.54
CA LEU A 55 -3.46 9.36 8.46
C LEU A 55 -2.05 9.72 8.96
N TYR A 56 -1.01 9.03 8.50
CA TYR A 56 0.37 9.51 8.62
C TYR A 56 0.64 10.74 7.77
N ARG A 57 -0.08 10.92 6.66
CA ARG A 57 0.03 12.10 5.79
C ARG A 57 -0.61 13.33 6.46
N GLN A 58 0.16 14.41 6.54
CA GLN A 58 -0.29 15.65 7.17
C GLN A 58 -1.46 16.30 6.44
N ASP A 59 -1.45 16.30 5.10
CA ASP A 59 -2.53 16.87 4.28
C ASP A 59 -3.85 16.11 4.47
N GLU A 60 -3.78 14.80 4.58
CA GLU A 60 -4.93 13.94 4.84
C GLU A 60 -5.49 14.19 6.26
N ARG A 61 -4.62 14.26 7.28
CA ARG A 61 -5.06 14.61 8.66
C ARG A 61 -5.74 15.95 8.72
N GLN A 62 -5.16 16.99 8.10
CA GLN A 62 -5.73 18.33 8.08
C GLN A 62 -7.14 18.36 7.48
N ARG A 63 -7.39 17.59 6.41
CA ARG A 63 -8.72 17.46 5.79
C ARG A 63 -9.72 16.84 6.77
N ILE A 64 -9.33 15.73 7.43
CA ILE A 64 -10.15 15.02 8.41
C ILE A 64 -10.49 15.94 9.59
N GLU A 65 -9.50 16.59 10.17
CA GLU A 65 -9.69 17.49 11.31
C GLU A 65 -10.58 18.70 10.96
N ALA A 66 -10.39 19.27 9.76
CA ALA A 66 -11.23 20.36 9.26
C ALA A 66 -12.69 19.93 9.05
N SER A 67 -12.93 18.65 8.79
CA SER A 67 -14.27 18.06 8.63
C SER A 67 -14.91 17.65 9.97
N GLY A 68 -14.21 17.83 11.09
CA GLY A 68 -14.72 17.55 12.43
C GLY A 68 -14.41 16.12 12.93
N GLY A 69 -13.65 15.33 12.20
CA GLY A 69 -13.03 14.10 12.68
C GLY A 69 -11.92 14.38 13.69
N ARG A 70 -11.49 13.37 14.41
CA ARG A 70 -10.25 13.38 15.20
C ARG A 70 -9.35 12.24 14.76
N VAL A 71 -8.05 12.46 14.88
CA VAL A 71 -7.05 11.48 14.51
C VAL A 71 -6.25 11.09 15.74
N LEU A 72 -6.36 9.84 16.15
CA LEU A 72 -5.68 9.27 17.31
C LEU A 72 -5.33 7.82 17.03
N SER A 73 -4.21 7.36 17.57
CA SER A 73 -3.91 5.92 17.63
C SER A 73 -4.70 5.24 18.76
N ILE A 74 -4.73 3.90 18.76
CA ILE A 74 -5.36 3.14 19.85
C ILE A 74 -4.63 3.42 21.17
N GLY A 75 -3.30 3.43 21.16
CA GLY A 75 -2.50 3.73 22.33
C GLY A 75 -2.77 5.11 22.94
N GLN A 76 -3.10 6.12 22.12
CA GLN A 76 -3.52 7.43 22.62
C GLN A 76 -4.90 7.36 23.28
N ILE A 77 -5.82 6.60 22.70
CA ILE A 77 -7.16 6.42 23.29
C ILE A 77 -7.08 5.69 24.64
N GLU A 78 -6.21 4.69 24.75
CA GLU A 78 -5.99 3.90 25.95
C GLU A 78 -5.07 4.58 26.98
N GLY A 79 -4.42 5.69 26.59
CA GLY A 79 -3.51 6.45 27.43
C GLY A 79 -2.10 5.86 27.60
N SER A 80 -1.74 4.89 26.76
CA SER A 80 -0.39 4.32 26.70
C SER A 80 0.58 5.17 25.88
N VAL A 81 0.05 5.98 24.94
CA VAL A 81 0.79 6.93 24.13
C VAL A 81 0.34 8.37 24.47
N PRO A 82 1.27 9.35 24.61
CA PRO A 82 0.92 10.75 24.87
C PRO A 82 0.02 11.35 23.77
N MET A 83 -0.93 12.20 24.16
CA MET A 83 -1.86 12.86 23.22
C MET A 83 -1.18 13.86 22.28
N ASP A 84 0.00 14.35 22.63
CA ASP A 84 0.82 15.25 21.82
C ASP A 84 1.84 14.50 20.95
N HIS A 85 1.74 13.17 20.88
CA HIS A 85 2.56 12.38 19.97
C HIS A 85 2.33 12.81 18.53
N VAL A 86 3.42 13.09 17.81
CA VAL A 86 3.39 13.49 16.41
C VAL A 86 3.90 12.35 15.58
N TRP A 87 3.03 11.81 14.73
CA TRP A 87 3.44 10.83 13.74
C TRP A 87 4.37 11.49 12.72
N LYS A 88 5.60 11.01 12.68
CA LYS A 88 6.57 11.39 11.67
C LYS A 88 6.62 10.25 10.67
N CYS A 89 5.84 10.38 9.63
CA CYS A 89 6.08 9.62 8.42
C CYS A 89 6.61 10.59 7.39
N ASP A 90 7.91 10.56 7.15
CA ASP A 90 8.44 11.06 5.90
C ASP A 90 7.93 10.11 4.82
N LEU A 91 7.47 10.67 3.71
CA LEU A 91 7.06 9.92 2.52
C LEU A 91 8.25 9.02 2.09
N GLY A 92 8.21 7.74 2.47
CA GLY A 92 9.33 6.82 2.29
C GLY A 92 9.52 5.85 3.45
N ASP A 93 9.04 6.18 4.64
CA ASP A 93 8.92 5.22 5.73
C ASP A 93 7.65 4.39 5.49
N GLU A 94 7.85 3.32 4.76
CA GLU A 94 6.79 2.48 4.19
C GLU A 94 6.33 1.39 5.15
N ILE A 95 6.98 1.26 6.29
CA ILE A 95 6.68 0.25 7.30
C ILE A 95 6.33 0.95 8.61
N ASP A 96 5.13 0.67 9.11
CA ASP A 96 4.75 1.05 10.46
C ASP A 96 5.49 0.13 11.46
N SER A 97 6.56 0.62 12.04
CA SER A 97 7.35 -0.14 13.01
C SER A 97 6.62 -0.34 14.35
N ASP A 98 5.65 0.51 14.65
CA ASP A 98 5.02 0.59 15.96
C ASP A 98 3.69 -0.18 16.02
N GLY A 99 3.12 -0.54 14.86
CA GLY A 99 1.89 -1.34 14.76
C GLY A 99 0.63 -0.66 15.33
N ASP A 100 0.70 0.66 15.59
CA ASP A 100 -0.43 1.44 16.14
C ASP A 100 -0.67 2.69 15.28
N PRO A 101 -1.19 2.53 14.06
CA PRO A 101 -1.37 3.64 13.14
C PRO A 101 -2.41 4.64 13.64
N PRO A 102 -2.26 5.92 13.25
CA PRO A 102 -3.30 6.91 13.47
C PRO A 102 -4.59 6.52 12.75
N ARG A 103 -5.72 6.65 13.45
CA ARG A 103 -7.04 6.28 12.96
C ARG A 103 -8.01 7.43 13.05
N LEU A 104 -9.00 7.41 12.16
CA LEU A 104 -10.11 8.36 12.12
C LEU A 104 -11.20 7.97 13.11
N TRP A 105 -11.62 8.94 13.94
CA TRP A 105 -12.66 8.76 14.93
C TRP A 105 -13.65 9.92 14.95
N ARG A 106 -14.89 9.64 15.35
CA ARG A 106 -15.83 10.69 15.78
C ARG A 106 -15.32 11.35 17.06
N LYS A 107 -15.76 12.59 17.32
CA LYS A 107 -15.38 13.30 18.55
C LYS A 107 -15.88 12.60 19.81
N ASP A 108 -17.08 12.03 19.74
CA ASP A 108 -17.79 11.50 20.89
C ASP A 108 -17.97 9.97 20.84
N ALA A 109 -17.32 9.28 19.90
CA ALA A 109 -17.43 7.85 19.72
C ALA A 109 -16.13 7.22 19.20
N PHE A 110 -15.95 5.94 19.47
CA PHE A 110 -14.84 5.13 18.98
C PHE A 110 -15.22 4.40 17.68
N GLU A 111 -15.68 5.18 16.70
CA GLU A 111 -16.01 4.75 15.35
C GLU A 111 -15.65 5.85 14.33
N PRO A 112 -15.38 5.54 13.08
CA PRO A 112 -15.26 4.23 12.48
C PRO A 112 -13.95 3.49 12.78
N GLY A 113 -12.87 4.17 13.18
CA GLY A 113 -11.57 3.55 13.49
C GLY A 113 -10.73 3.19 12.27
N THR A 114 -10.98 3.80 11.11
CA THR A 114 -10.24 3.52 9.88
C THR A 114 -8.83 4.11 9.90
N ALA A 115 -7.81 3.35 9.46
CA ALA A 115 -6.42 3.81 9.34
C ALA A 115 -6.15 4.54 8.02
N PHE A 116 -6.99 4.33 7.01
CA PHE A 116 -6.95 5.05 5.74
C PHE A 116 -7.80 6.32 5.79
N SER A 117 -7.47 7.28 4.94
CA SER A 117 -8.16 8.56 4.80
C SER A 117 -9.01 8.68 3.54
N ARG A 118 -8.96 7.66 2.66
CA ARG A 118 -9.80 7.57 1.45
C ARG A 118 -10.27 6.14 1.22
N SER A 119 -11.53 6.03 0.75
CA SER A 119 -12.16 4.75 0.41
C SER A 119 -13.37 4.95 -0.51
N LEU A 120 -13.79 3.88 -1.16
CA LEU A 120 -15.07 3.78 -1.87
C LEU A 120 -16.09 3.10 -0.95
N GLY A 121 -17.12 3.78 -0.51
CA GLY A 121 -18.01 3.36 0.57
C GLY A 121 -17.62 4.02 1.88
N ASP A 122 -17.73 3.34 3.00
CA ASP A 122 -17.41 3.84 4.35
C ASP A 122 -18.06 5.21 4.65
N PHE A 123 -19.37 5.33 4.41
CA PHE A 123 -20.04 6.63 4.54
C PHE A 123 -19.96 7.22 5.93
N THR A 124 -19.84 6.39 6.97
CA THR A 124 -19.57 6.88 8.33
C THR A 124 -18.24 7.62 8.40
N ALA A 125 -17.20 7.12 7.73
CA ALA A 125 -15.90 7.81 7.64
C ALA A 125 -15.97 9.04 6.72
N GLN A 126 -16.75 8.98 5.63
CA GLN A 126 -16.92 10.12 4.71
C GLN A 126 -17.59 11.32 5.37
N GLU A 127 -18.53 11.12 6.30
CA GLU A 127 -19.12 12.18 7.12
C GLU A 127 -18.07 12.95 7.94
N LEU A 128 -16.90 12.34 8.17
CA LEU A 128 -15.78 12.88 8.93
C LEU A 128 -14.60 13.33 8.06
N GLY A 129 -14.80 13.38 6.74
CA GLY A 129 -13.79 13.86 5.81
C GLY A 129 -12.98 12.78 5.09
N CYS A 130 -13.25 11.49 5.30
CA CYS A 130 -12.77 10.45 4.40
C CYS A 130 -13.29 10.74 2.97
N SER A 131 -12.45 10.53 1.95
CA SER A 131 -12.79 10.91 0.57
C SER A 131 -12.77 9.72 -0.37
N SER A 132 -13.66 9.72 -1.35
CA SER A 132 -13.61 8.77 -2.47
C SER A 132 -12.90 9.36 -3.71
N GLU A 133 -12.37 10.57 -3.62
CA GLU A 133 -11.69 11.20 -4.74
C GLU A 133 -10.28 10.61 -4.92
N PRO A 134 -9.94 10.07 -6.11
CA PRO A 134 -8.65 9.47 -6.35
C PRO A 134 -7.54 10.51 -6.54
N GLU A 135 -6.33 10.16 -6.13
CA GLU A 135 -5.12 10.80 -6.65
C GLU A 135 -4.70 10.09 -7.93
N VAL A 136 -4.38 10.88 -8.97
CA VAL A 136 -3.98 10.35 -10.27
C VAL A 136 -2.58 10.83 -10.63
N GLN A 137 -1.67 9.88 -10.85
CA GLN A 137 -0.32 10.15 -11.34
C GLN A 137 -0.16 9.65 -12.77
N LYS A 138 0.72 10.33 -13.53
CA LYS A 138 1.06 9.99 -14.91
C LYS A 138 2.54 9.75 -15.03
N HIS A 139 2.91 8.70 -15.77
CA HIS A 139 4.29 8.39 -16.11
C HIS A 139 4.38 7.98 -17.58
N VAL A 140 5.29 8.60 -18.34
CA VAL A 140 5.55 8.21 -19.74
C VAL A 140 6.52 7.04 -19.72
N ILE A 141 6.11 5.93 -20.34
CA ILE A 141 6.91 4.71 -20.40
C ILE A 141 8.13 4.95 -21.29
N ASP A 142 9.30 4.57 -20.81
CA ASP A 142 10.53 4.54 -21.58
C ASP A 142 11.32 3.22 -21.41
N GLU A 143 12.45 3.09 -22.07
CA GLU A 143 13.29 1.90 -22.09
C GLU A 143 13.87 1.49 -20.73
N ASN A 144 13.84 2.38 -19.74
CA ASN A 144 14.33 2.10 -18.39
C ASN A 144 13.23 1.48 -17.50
N ASP A 145 11.98 1.53 -17.93
CA ASP A 145 10.90 0.96 -17.16
C ASP A 145 10.89 -0.56 -17.28
N PHE A 146 10.94 -1.27 -16.14
CA PHE A 146 11.08 -2.72 -16.11
C PHE A 146 9.76 -3.41 -15.78
N CYS A 147 9.07 -2.96 -14.73
CA CYS A 147 7.84 -3.59 -14.27
C CYS A 147 6.97 -2.60 -13.48
N CYS A 148 5.69 -2.96 -13.30
CA CYS A 148 4.83 -2.34 -12.29
C CYS A 148 4.27 -3.42 -11.36
N VAL A 149 4.10 -3.05 -10.09
CA VAL A 149 3.44 -3.87 -9.07
C VAL A 149 2.32 -3.05 -8.43
N LEU A 150 1.11 -3.60 -8.42
CA LEU A 150 -0.02 -3.10 -7.64
C LEU A 150 -0.29 -4.12 -6.56
N ALA A 151 -0.48 -3.67 -5.32
CA ALA A 151 -0.80 -4.58 -4.24
C ALA A 151 -1.60 -3.90 -3.13
N THR A 152 -2.26 -4.71 -2.30
CA THR A 152 -2.93 -4.29 -1.08
C THR A 152 -1.91 -4.07 0.05
N ASP A 153 -2.34 -3.42 1.12
CA ASP A 153 -1.57 -3.22 2.36
C ASP A 153 -1.06 -4.53 2.97
N GLY A 154 -1.76 -5.66 2.79
CA GLY A 154 -1.26 -6.98 3.15
C GLY A 154 0.12 -7.33 2.56
N VAL A 155 0.56 -6.63 1.51
CA VAL A 155 1.95 -6.67 1.00
C VAL A 155 2.78 -5.56 1.62
N TRP A 156 2.27 -4.32 1.63
CA TRP A 156 3.05 -3.13 1.92
C TRP A 156 3.31 -2.91 3.41
N GLU A 157 2.53 -3.53 4.29
CA GLU A 157 2.71 -3.41 5.75
C GLU A 157 4.09 -3.88 6.21
N PHE A 158 4.61 -4.96 5.62
CA PHE A 158 5.88 -5.55 6.05
C PHE A 158 6.92 -5.72 4.94
N LEU A 159 6.63 -5.26 3.73
CA LEU A 159 7.55 -5.25 2.60
C LEU A 159 7.70 -3.83 2.06
N THR A 160 8.92 -3.33 2.01
CA THR A 160 9.21 -2.07 1.35
C THR A 160 9.01 -2.19 -0.17
N SER A 161 8.72 -1.08 -0.84
CA SER A 161 8.61 -1.01 -2.29
C SER A 161 9.86 -1.58 -2.98
N GLN A 162 11.06 -1.31 -2.44
CA GLN A 162 12.30 -1.83 -3.01
C GLN A 162 12.43 -3.34 -2.84
N GLU A 163 12.09 -3.90 -1.67
CA GLU A 163 12.11 -5.36 -1.47
C GLU A 163 11.16 -6.09 -2.43
N VAL A 164 9.98 -5.53 -2.67
CA VAL A 164 9.03 -6.09 -3.65
C VAL A 164 9.61 -6.03 -5.06
N ILE A 165 10.22 -4.92 -5.47
CA ILE A 165 10.88 -4.82 -6.77
C ILE A 165 12.07 -5.79 -6.88
N ASP A 166 12.85 -5.98 -5.82
CA ASP A 166 13.96 -6.95 -5.79
C ASP A 166 13.46 -8.39 -5.96
N ILE A 167 12.32 -8.73 -5.35
CA ILE A 167 11.64 -10.02 -5.58
C ILE A 167 11.26 -10.17 -7.06
N VAL A 168 10.63 -9.13 -7.65
CA VAL A 168 10.20 -9.16 -9.07
C VAL A 168 11.38 -9.36 -10.00
N VAL A 169 12.48 -8.63 -9.77
CA VAL A 169 13.73 -8.74 -10.57
C VAL A 169 14.33 -10.15 -10.50
N SER A 170 14.19 -10.86 -9.39
CA SER A 170 14.66 -12.23 -9.22
C SER A 170 13.85 -13.28 -10.00
N CYS A 171 12.72 -12.88 -10.59
CA CYS A 171 11.75 -13.79 -11.21
C CYS A 171 11.81 -13.72 -12.75
N LYS A 172 11.53 -14.85 -13.40
CA LYS A 172 11.49 -14.93 -14.87
C LYS A 172 10.14 -14.55 -15.45
N THR A 173 9.09 -14.63 -14.67
CA THR A 173 7.72 -14.38 -15.11
C THR A 173 6.94 -13.58 -14.07
N PRO A 174 5.94 -12.76 -14.50
CA PRO A 174 5.08 -12.05 -13.57
C PRO A 174 4.34 -12.98 -12.60
N LYS A 175 3.96 -14.17 -13.08
CA LYS A 175 3.30 -15.20 -12.26
C LYS A 175 4.20 -15.69 -11.12
N GLU A 176 5.47 -15.98 -11.41
CA GLU A 176 6.46 -16.36 -10.39
C GLU A 176 6.65 -15.23 -9.37
N ALA A 177 6.73 -13.98 -9.84
CA ALA A 177 6.85 -12.82 -8.98
C ALA A 177 5.66 -12.69 -8.02
N CYS A 178 4.42 -12.79 -8.52
CA CYS A 178 3.23 -12.77 -7.65
C CYS A 178 3.29 -13.85 -6.56
N TYR A 179 3.65 -15.09 -6.91
CA TYR A 179 3.76 -16.15 -5.90
C TYR A 179 4.80 -15.87 -4.83
N LYS A 180 5.96 -15.33 -5.22
CA LYS A 180 7.03 -15.01 -4.25
C LYS A 180 6.65 -13.83 -3.37
N ILE A 181 6.03 -12.79 -3.92
CA ILE A 181 5.54 -11.64 -3.15
C ILE A 181 4.54 -12.12 -2.09
N VAL A 182 3.51 -12.87 -2.50
CA VAL A 182 2.51 -13.39 -1.57
C VAL A 182 3.13 -14.29 -0.50
N ALA A 183 4.06 -15.18 -0.88
CA ALA A 183 4.71 -16.07 0.07
C ALA A 183 5.58 -15.32 1.11
N GLU A 184 6.34 -14.30 0.67
CA GLU A 184 7.16 -13.50 1.59
C GLU A 184 6.29 -12.61 2.48
N SER A 185 5.22 -11.99 1.93
CA SER A 185 4.27 -11.21 2.72
C SER A 185 3.62 -12.06 3.80
N TYR A 186 3.09 -13.24 3.41
CA TYR A 186 2.48 -14.18 4.36
C TYR A 186 3.42 -14.58 5.49
N LYS A 187 4.70 -14.87 5.15
CA LYS A 187 5.72 -15.21 6.13
C LYS A 187 5.95 -14.07 7.12
N ARG A 188 6.06 -12.83 6.64
CA ARG A 188 6.30 -11.66 7.51
C ARG A 188 5.11 -11.37 8.42
N TRP A 189 3.90 -11.51 7.92
CA TRP A 189 2.69 -11.43 8.75
C TRP A 189 2.72 -12.48 9.85
N TYR A 190 2.98 -13.73 9.51
CA TYR A 190 3.03 -14.84 10.48
C TYR A 190 4.09 -14.66 11.57
N GLU A 191 5.19 -13.99 11.25
CA GLU A 191 6.29 -13.73 12.19
C GLU A 191 6.03 -12.54 13.14
N ARG A 192 5.10 -11.64 12.79
CA ARG A 192 4.92 -10.36 13.48
C ARG A 192 3.54 -10.17 14.12
N GLU A 193 2.51 -10.78 13.55
CA GLU A 193 1.12 -10.54 13.94
C GLU A 193 0.37 -11.85 14.22
N GLU A 194 -0.64 -11.77 15.07
CA GLU A 194 -1.54 -12.91 15.35
C GLU A 194 -2.52 -13.18 14.22
N ARG A 195 -2.75 -12.20 13.36
CA ARG A 195 -3.65 -12.27 12.19
C ARG A 195 -2.88 -11.92 10.94
N ILE A 196 -3.24 -12.59 9.86
CA ILE A 196 -2.71 -12.31 8.53
C ILE A 196 -3.80 -11.55 7.78
N ASP A 197 -3.42 -10.45 7.15
CA ASP A 197 -4.32 -9.67 6.32
C ASP A 197 -4.50 -10.28 4.93
N ASP A 198 -5.47 -9.79 4.16
CA ASP A 198 -5.71 -10.21 2.79
C ASP A 198 -4.59 -9.70 1.87
N ILE A 199 -3.85 -10.64 1.28
CA ILE A 199 -2.69 -10.37 0.45
C ILE A 199 -3.06 -10.52 -1.01
N ALA A 200 -3.12 -9.42 -1.75
CA ALA A 200 -3.35 -9.43 -3.19
C ALA A 200 -2.30 -8.59 -3.93
N CYS A 201 -1.80 -9.11 -5.06
CA CYS A 201 -0.90 -8.35 -5.92
C CYS A 201 -1.11 -8.65 -7.41
N CYS A 202 -0.74 -7.68 -8.24
CA CYS A 202 -0.68 -7.80 -9.68
C CYS A 202 0.68 -7.30 -10.17
N VAL A 203 1.36 -8.06 -11.02
CA VAL A 203 2.66 -7.73 -11.59
C VAL A 203 2.56 -7.63 -13.10
N LEU A 204 3.04 -6.52 -13.65
CA LEU A 204 3.16 -6.26 -15.09
C LEU A 204 4.64 -6.08 -15.44
N TYR A 205 5.13 -6.78 -16.48
CA TYR A 205 6.43 -6.51 -17.08
C TYR A 205 6.24 -5.70 -18.38
N PHE A 206 7.16 -4.77 -18.65
CA PHE A 206 7.18 -4.07 -19.93
C PHE A 206 7.99 -4.86 -20.97
N ASP A 207 7.61 -4.78 -22.24
CA ASP A 207 8.32 -5.44 -23.33
C ASP A 207 9.76 -4.95 -23.42
N GLY A 208 10.71 -5.88 -23.54
CA GLY A 208 12.15 -5.59 -23.45
C GLY A 208 12.76 -5.82 -22.07
N ALA A 209 11.95 -6.05 -21.03
CA ALA A 209 12.37 -6.41 -19.69
C ALA A 209 12.69 -7.92 -19.60
N SER A 210 13.59 -8.45 -20.47
CA SER A 210 14.01 -9.84 -20.33
C SER A 210 15.02 -9.97 -19.19
N SER A 211 14.85 -11.00 -18.37
CA SER A 211 15.78 -11.33 -17.27
C SER A 211 17.20 -11.68 -17.73
N SER A 212 17.45 -11.74 -19.04
CA SER A 212 18.79 -11.96 -19.61
C SER A 212 19.73 -10.78 -19.44
N ASP A 213 19.18 -9.56 -19.23
CA ASP A 213 19.95 -8.34 -18.99
C ASP A 213 19.88 -7.87 -17.53
N ALA A 214 19.26 -8.65 -16.66
CA ALA A 214 19.15 -8.33 -15.24
C ALA A 214 20.54 -8.44 -14.59
N VAL A 215 20.98 -7.35 -14.03
CA VAL A 215 22.08 -7.24 -13.04
C VAL A 215 22.04 -8.41 -12.07
N ALA A 216 23.21 -8.87 -11.66
CA ALA A 216 23.37 -9.98 -10.71
C ALA A 216 22.34 -9.92 -9.59
N ALA A 217 21.51 -10.97 -9.51
CA ALA A 217 20.45 -11.06 -8.52
C ALA A 217 21.00 -10.80 -7.11
N PRO A 218 20.29 -10.07 -6.25
CA PRO A 218 20.62 -10.02 -4.84
C PRO A 218 20.72 -11.45 -4.28
N PRO A 219 21.52 -11.69 -3.22
CA PRO A 219 21.69 -13.02 -2.67
C PRO A 219 20.31 -13.60 -2.31
N PRO A 220 20.11 -14.91 -2.54
CA PRO A 220 18.81 -15.54 -2.30
C PRO A 220 18.36 -15.31 -0.87
N LEU A 221 17.12 -14.87 -0.72
CA LEU A 221 16.41 -14.91 0.55
C LEU A 221 16.52 -16.33 1.09
N ARG A 222 16.99 -16.49 2.33
CA ARG A 222 17.21 -17.82 2.95
C ARG A 222 15.93 -18.62 2.85
N ASP A 223 16.04 -19.86 2.39
CA ASP A 223 14.93 -20.81 2.18
C ASP A 223 13.96 -20.79 3.37
N ALA A 224 12.76 -20.28 3.13
CA ALA A 224 11.67 -20.40 4.08
C ALA A 224 11.09 -21.82 4.03
N ALA A 225 10.93 -22.46 5.15
CA ALA A 225 10.22 -23.72 5.26
C ALA A 225 8.79 -23.57 4.70
N PRO A 226 8.24 -24.59 4.03
CA PRO A 226 6.87 -24.51 3.54
C PRO A 226 5.90 -24.32 4.71
N PRO A 227 4.80 -23.53 4.53
CA PRO A 227 3.82 -23.31 5.57
C PRO A 227 3.21 -24.65 6.01
N PRO A 228 2.83 -24.79 7.29
CA PRO A 228 2.16 -25.99 7.77
C PRO A 228 0.84 -26.17 6.99
N ARG A 229 0.54 -27.39 6.60
CA ARG A 229 -0.75 -27.73 5.98
C ARG A 229 -1.84 -27.53 7.05
N LEU A 230 -2.85 -26.72 6.72
CA LEU A 230 -4.11 -26.61 7.47
C LEU A 230 -4.86 -27.94 7.46
#